data_f705086f11c236163a596025d7638c0d
#
_entry.id   f705086f11c236163a596025d7638c0d
#
_cell.length_a   1.000
_cell.length_b   1.000
_cell.length_c   1.000
_cell.angle_alpha   90.00
_cell.angle_beta   90.00
_cell.angle_gamma   90.00
#
_symmetry.space_group_name_H-M   'P 1'
#
loop_
_entity.id
_entity.type
_entity.pdbx_description
1 polymer ?
#
loop_
_entity_poly.entity_id
_entity_poly.type
_entity_poly.pdbx_seq_one_letter_code
_entity_poly.pdbx_strand_id
1 'polypeptide(L)'
;MYADLHIHTTYSDGIYSPKEIINKAINAKLHKIAITDHDNYLGSLEAQKILNDIDSNLELIPGVEFSCHDSGSEFHIIGLFIDFDNSNLSDLISKMQDERMKSIKKIISHLQSKNIEIDLNKVTSRAKGSIGRPHIALELVEKGFARNVNDAFDKYLSNNLLGKIKEPRMSTLEAIEIIRQSNGLPIWAHPKLSNDLSSNIKKLKNQGLIGVEIQSPRYGLNRQSELINICKKYKLLYSGGSDFHGVHEGIEIS
;
A
#
# COMPACT_ATOMS: atom_id res chain seq x y z
N MET A 1 -19.25 -8.44 12.92
CA MET A 1 -19.04 -7.55 11.76
C MET A 1 -17.62 -7.82 11.29
N TYR A 2 -17.46 -8.21 10.05
CA TYR A 2 -16.14 -8.51 9.45
C TYR A 2 -15.75 -7.36 8.53
N ALA A 3 -14.50 -6.94 8.60
CA ALA A 3 -13.97 -5.82 7.81
C ALA A 3 -12.53 -6.10 7.40
N ASP A 4 -12.18 -5.74 6.17
CA ASP A 4 -10.81 -5.72 5.66
C ASP A 4 -10.44 -4.29 5.27
N LEU A 5 -9.55 -3.68 6.03
CA LEU A 5 -9.23 -2.25 5.91
C LEU A 5 -7.90 -1.99 5.21
N HIS A 6 -7.35 -2.99 4.49
CA HIS A 6 -6.11 -2.88 3.76
C HIS A 6 -6.09 -3.79 2.54
N ILE A 7 -6.48 -3.25 1.39
CA ILE A 7 -6.62 -3.98 0.13
C ILE A 7 -6.04 -3.15 -1.01
N HIS A 8 -5.30 -3.79 -1.92
CA HIS A 8 -4.73 -3.18 -3.12
C HIS A 8 -5.45 -3.62 -4.39
N THR A 9 -5.46 -2.74 -5.39
CA THR A 9 -6.10 -2.97 -6.69
C THR A 9 -5.12 -2.72 -7.84
N THR A 10 -5.60 -2.85 -9.08
CA THR A 10 -4.86 -2.45 -10.29
C THR A 10 -4.52 -0.95 -10.35
N TYR A 11 -4.98 -0.16 -9.39
CA TYR A 11 -4.58 1.24 -9.25
C TYR A 11 -3.24 1.42 -8.51
N SER A 12 -2.70 0.35 -7.94
CA SER A 12 -1.31 0.24 -7.48
C SER A 12 -0.70 -1.07 -7.95
N ASP A 13 -0.40 -1.99 -7.08
CA ASP A 13 0.27 -3.26 -7.34
C ASP A 13 -0.56 -4.51 -7.02
N GLY A 14 -1.85 -4.33 -6.78
CA GLY A 14 -2.82 -5.41 -6.78
C GLY A 14 -3.15 -5.87 -8.22
N ILE A 15 -3.49 -7.15 -8.39
CA ILE A 15 -3.84 -7.72 -9.70
C ILE A 15 -5.31 -7.66 -10.05
N TYR A 16 -6.20 -7.33 -9.09
CA TYR A 16 -7.64 -7.24 -9.28
C TYR A 16 -8.12 -5.81 -9.41
N SER A 17 -9.10 -5.59 -10.28
CA SER A 17 -9.79 -4.30 -10.39
C SER A 17 -10.66 -4.02 -9.16
N PRO A 18 -11.03 -2.76 -8.89
CA PRO A 18 -11.96 -2.43 -7.80
C PRO A 18 -13.27 -3.22 -7.86
N LYS A 19 -13.80 -3.47 -9.06
CA LYS A 19 -15.02 -4.30 -9.26
C LYS A 19 -14.81 -5.74 -8.81
N GLU A 20 -13.68 -6.34 -9.14
CA GLU A 20 -13.36 -7.71 -8.71
C GLU A 20 -13.14 -7.79 -7.20
N ILE A 21 -12.52 -6.78 -6.59
CA ILE A 21 -12.37 -6.67 -5.12
C ILE A 21 -13.74 -6.59 -4.45
N ILE A 22 -14.66 -5.76 -4.93
CA ILE A 22 -16.03 -5.67 -4.42
C ILE A 22 -16.72 -7.04 -4.47
N ASN A 23 -16.64 -7.73 -5.62
CA ASN A 23 -17.23 -9.07 -5.76
C ASN A 23 -16.63 -10.10 -4.79
N LYS A 24 -15.31 -10.07 -4.60
CA LYS A 24 -14.61 -10.93 -3.62
C LYS A 24 -15.07 -10.62 -2.20
N ALA A 25 -15.17 -9.35 -1.82
CA ALA A 25 -15.62 -8.92 -0.50
C ALA A 25 -17.06 -9.33 -0.20
N ILE A 26 -17.98 -9.21 -1.18
CA ILE A 26 -19.36 -9.66 -1.07
C ILE A 26 -19.41 -11.20 -0.89
N ASN A 27 -18.64 -11.94 -1.70
CA ASN A 27 -18.56 -13.41 -1.58
C ASN A 27 -17.98 -13.86 -0.24
N ALA A 28 -17.01 -13.12 0.31
CA ALA A 28 -16.45 -13.34 1.63
C ALA A 28 -17.38 -12.86 2.77
N LYS A 29 -18.54 -12.28 2.45
CA LYS A 29 -19.54 -11.75 3.41
C LYS A 29 -18.95 -10.66 4.33
N LEU A 30 -18.03 -9.88 3.82
CA LEU A 30 -17.55 -8.71 4.54
C LEU A 30 -18.63 -7.64 4.60
N HIS A 31 -18.61 -6.85 5.67
CA HIS A 31 -19.51 -5.72 5.86
C HIS A 31 -18.85 -4.40 5.45
N LYS A 32 -17.52 -4.31 5.63
CA LYS A 32 -16.73 -3.13 5.31
C LYS A 32 -15.41 -3.51 4.67
N ILE A 33 -14.99 -2.71 3.70
CA ILE A 33 -13.65 -2.78 3.10
C ILE A 33 -13.04 -1.39 3.00
N ALA A 34 -11.70 -1.32 2.98
CA ALA A 34 -11.00 -0.15 2.51
C ALA A 34 -10.04 -0.54 1.39
N ILE A 35 -10.15 0.13 0.25
CA ILE A 35 -9.16 0.07 -0.82
C ILE A 35 -8.13 1.15 -0.52
N THR A 36 -6.89 0.73 -0.36
CA THR A 36 -5.78 1.54 0.14
C THR A 36 -4.57 1.44 -0.79
N ASP A 37 -4.80 1.64 -2.08
CA ASP A 37 -3.76 1.61 -3.10
C ASP A 37 -2.56 2.49 -2.76
N HIS A 38 -1.35 2.03 -3.05
CA HIS A 38 -0.12 2.78 -2.79
C HIS A 38 -0.10 4.14 -3.49
N ASP A 39 0.03 5.22 -2.70
CA ASP A 39 0.15 6.60 -3.16
C ASP A 39 -0.92 6.96 -4.22
N ASN A 40 -2.14 6.41 -4.05
CA ASN A 40 -3.26 6.59 -4.96
C ASN A 40 -4.60 6.29 -4.28
N TYR A 41 -5.63 7.10 -4.53
CA TYR A 41 -6.99 6.86 -4.04
C TYR A 41 -8.00 6.57 -5.16
N LEU A 42 -7.58 6.59 -6.43
CA LEU A 42 -8.51 6.44 -7.56
C LEU A 42 -9.19 5.06 -7.59
N GLY A 43 -8.53 4.00 -7.10
CA GLY A 43 -9.15 2.68 -6.94
C GLY A 43 -10.29 2.71 -5.93
N SER A 44 -10.11 3.41 -4.81
CA SER A 44 -11.15 3.62 -3.81
C SER A 44 -12.30 4.47 -4.37
N LEU A 45 -12.00 5.52 -5.14
CA LEU A 45 -13.00 6.36 -5.80
C LEU A 45 -13.80 5.60 -6.87
N GLU A 46 -13.17 4.72 -7.67
CA GLU A 46 -13.88 3.84 -8.63
C GLU A 46 -14.80 2.86 -7.89
N ALA A 47 -14.30 2.25 -6.80
CA ALA A 47 -15.11 1.33 -5.99
C ALA A 47 -16.34 2.01 -5.37
N GLN A 48 -16.21 3.26 -4.91
CA GLN A 48 -17.34 4.03 -4.39
C GLN A 48 -18.44 4.22 -5.46
N LYS A 49 -18.05 4.56 -6.69
CA LYS A 49 -19.00 4.70 -7.81
C LYS A 49 -19.71 3.38 -8.11
N ILE A 50 -18.95 2.27 -8.15
CA ILE A 50 -19.52 0.94 -8.40
C ILE A 50 -20.52 0.56 -7.31
N LEU A 51 -20.20 0.78 -6.04
CA LEU A 51 -21.09 0.46 -4.92
C LEU A 51 -22.36 1.31 -4.90
N ASN A 52 -22.32 2.53 -5.40
CA ASN A 52 -23.52 3.37 -5.54
C ASN A 52 -24.51 2.83 -6.56
N ASP A 53 -24.04 2.04 -7.55
CA ASP A 53 -24.83 1.50 -8.65
C ASP A 53 -25.36 0.07 -8.39
N ILE A 54 -24.99 -0.56 -7.29
CA ILE A 54 -25.39 -1.93 -6.94
C ILE A 54 -26.10 -1.98 -5.57
N ASP A 55 -27.08 -2.88 -5.48
CA ASP A 55 -27.74 -3.17 -4.19
C ASP A 55 -26.87 -4.11 -3.35
N SER A 56 -26.11 -3.56 -2.41
CA SER A 56 -25.20 -4.29 -1.54
C SER A 56 -25.13 -3.67 -0.15
N ASN A 57 -25.00 -4.53 0.87
CA ASN A 57 -24.76 -4.10 2.24
C ASN A 57 -23.26 -3.88 2.54
N LEU A 58 -22.39 -3.99 1.54
CA LEU A 58 -20.96 -3.74 1.68
C LEU A 58 -20.71 -2.23 1.74
N GLU A 59 -20.06 -1.77 2.80
CA GLU A 59 -19.65 -0.38 2.98
C GLU A 59 -18.18 -0.21 2.58
N LEU A 60 -17.90 0.78 1.74
CA LEU A 60 -16.53 1.20 1.42
C LEU A 60 -16.10 2.33 2.37
N ILE A 61 -14.95 2.15 2.99
CA ILE A 61 -14.23 3.21 3.70
C ILE A 61 -13.21 3.80 2.73
N PRO A 62 -13.31 5.09 2.38
CA PRO A 62 -12.32 5.76 1.53
C PRO A 62 -10.91 5.66 2.11
N GLY A 63 -9.94 5.20 1.30
CA GLY A 63 -8.59 4.93 1.79
C GLY A 63 -7.48 5.19 0.78
N VAL A 64 -6.27 5.27 1.31
CA VAL A 64 -4.98 5.34 0.58
C VAL A 64 -3.88 4.81 1.49
N GLU A 65 -2.84 4.17 0.94
CA GLU A 65 -1.63 3.84 1.68
C GLU A 65 -0.44 4.63 1.14
N PHE A 66 0.16 5.47 1.99
CA PHE A 66 1.36 6.23 1.63
C PHE A 66 2.64 5.46 1.92
N SER A 67 3.52 5.37 0.91
CA SER A 67 4.87 4.83 1.03
C SER A 67 5.80 5.91 1.59
N CYS A 68 6.31 5.72 2.81
CA CYS A 68 7.11 6.69 3.53
C CYS A 68 8.53 6.20 3.77
N HIS A 69 9.46 7.14 3.91
CA HIS A 69 10.83 6.85 4.34
C HIS A 69 11.25 7.88 5.38
N ASP A 70 11.69 7.39 6.53
CA ASP A 70 12.11 8.25 7.63
C ASP A 70 13.26 7.60 8.41
N SER A 71 14.28 8.42 8.73
CA SER A 71 15.44 7.98 9.53
C SER A 71 16.11 6.68 9.02
N GLY A 72 16.15 6.47 7.69
CA GLY A 72 16.76 5.27 7.09
C GLY A 72 15.83 4.04 7.02
N SER A 73 14.60 4.14 7.51
CA SER A 73 13.61 3.05 7.53
C SER A 73 12.40 3.35 6.65
N GLU A 74 11.81 2.30 6.11
CA GLU A 74 10.56 2.37 5.35
C GLU A 74 9.37 2.23 6.30
N PHE A 75 8.35 3.06 6.06
CA PHE A 75 7.07 3.04 6.76
C PHE A 75 5.95 3.09 5.73
N HIS A 76 4.82 2.49 6.06
CA HIS A 76 3.59 2.70 5.32
C HIS A 76 2.53 3.27 6.24
N ILE A 77 1.88 4.34 5.80
CA ILE A 77 0.83 5.03 6.55
C ILE A 77 -0.47 4.96 5.77
N ILE A 78 -1.42 4.22 6.29
CA ILE A 78 -2.78 4.17 5.74
C ILE A 78 -3.55 5.40 6.21
N GLY A 79 -4.21 6.08 5.28
CA GLY A 79 -5.27 7.03 5.57
C GLY A 79 -6.62 6.36 5.36
N LEU A 80 -7.45 6.27 6.40
CA LEU A 80 -8.84 5.85 6.30
C LEU A 80 -9.78 7.04 6.41
N PHE A 81 -10.98 6.94 5.85
CA PHE A 81 -11.99 8.01 5.82
C PHE A 81 -11.52 9.29 5.12
N ILE A 82 -10.69 9.15 4.09
CA ILE A 82 -10.13 10.25 3.32
C ILE A 82 -11.24 11.00 2.56
N ASP A 83 -11.19 12.31 2.67
CA ASP A 83 -11.96 13.22 1.81
C ASP A 83 -11.24 13.38 0.45
N PHE A 84 -11.83 12.81 -0.62
CA PHE A 84 -11.26 12.85 -1.95
C PHE A 84 -11.34 14.23 -2.63
N ASP A 85 -12.15 15.15 -2.12
CA ASP A 85 -12.31 16.50 -2.67
C ASP A 85 -11.19 17.45 -2.21
N ASN A 86 -10.25 16.98 -1.38
CA ASN A 86 -9.11 17.76 -0.93
C ASN A 86 -8.09 17.96 -2.08
N SER A 87 -7.97 19.21 -2.55
CA SER A 87 -7.06 19.55 -3.67
C SER A 87 -5.59 19.31 -3.35
N ASN A 88 -5.15 19.55 -2.11
CA ASN A 88 -3.76 19.32 -1.71
C ASN A 88 -3.41 17.82 -1.79
N LEU A 89 -4.38 16.93 -1.49
CA LEU A 89 -4.20 15.49 -1.62
C LEU A 89 -4.04 15.09 -3.09
N SER A 90 -4.90 15.60 -3.97
CA SER A 90 -4.84 15.29 -5.41
C SER A 90 -3.54 15.78 -6.06
N ASP A 91 -3.09 16.98 -5.71
CA ASP A 91 -1.84 17.57 -6.22
C ASP A 91 -0.62 16.76 -5.75
N LEU A 92 -0.61 16.37 -4.47
CA LEU A 92 0.46 15.53 -3.91
C LEU A 92 0.53 14.18 -4.62
N ILE A 93 -0.60 13.50 -4.81
CA ILE A 93 -0.66 12.20 -5.48
C ILE A 93 -0.20 12.31 -6.93
N SER A 94 -0.65 13.33 -7.66
CA SER A 94 -0.18 13.59 -9.03
C SER A 94 1.34 13.73 -9.10
N LYS A 95 1.93 14.53 -8.21
CA LYS A 95 3.39 14.69 -8.10
C LYS A 95 4.09 13.37 -7.78
N MET A 96 3.56 12.57 -6.87
CA MET A 96 4.14 11.28 -6.52
C MET A 96 4.11 10.29 -7.69
N GLN A 97 3.03 10.25 -8.46
CA GLN A 97 2.91 9.41 -9.66
C GLN A 97 3.96 9.80 -10.73
N ASP A 98 4.17 11.09 -10.95
CA ASP A 98 5.22 11.57 -11.87
C ASP A 98 6.63 11.14 -11.42
N GLU A 99 6.92 11.27 -10.13
CA GLU A 99 8.22 10.86 -9.58
C GLU A 99 8.40 9.34 -9.63
N ARG A 100 7.34 8.55 -9.38
CA ARG A 100 7.36 7.08 -9.56
C ARG A 100 7.68 6.72 -11.00
N MET A 101 7.04 7.33 -11.99
CA MET A 101 7.30 7.10 -13.39
C MET A 101 8.77 7.41 -13.76
N LYS A 102 9.33 8.53 -13.27
CA LYS A 102 10.75 8.87 -13.45
C LYS A 102 11.67 7.79 -12.85
N SER A 103 11.33 7.28 -11.67
CA SER A 103 12.09 6.24 -10.99
C SER A 103 12.05 4.91 -11.77
N ILE A 104 10.88 4.48 -12.22
CA ILE A 104 10.70 3.27 -13.04
C ILE A 104 11.54 3.33 -14.31
N LYS A 105 11.52 4.46 -15.04
CA LYS A 105 12.38 4.64 -16.23
C LYS A 105 13.86 4.48 -15.91
N LYS A 106 14.32 5.02 -14.77
CA LYS A 106 15.73 4.85 -14.33
C LYS A 106 16.06 3.39 -14.01
N ILE A 107 15.16 2.68 -13.32
CA ILE A 107 15.35 1.25 -13.00
C ILE A 107 15.43 0.43 -14.29
N ILE A 108 14.52 0.64 -15.23
CA ILE A 108 14.52 -0.08 -16.51
C ILE A 108 15.82 0.20 -17.27
N SER A 109 16.27 1.46 -17.37
CA SER A 109 17.54 1.80 -18.02
C SER A 109 18.73 1.12 -17.33
N HIS A 110 18.72 1.01 -16.00
CA HIS A 110 19.74 0.28 -15.25
C HIS A 110 19.74 -1.22 -15.57
N LEU A 111 18.57 -1.85 -15.65
CA LEU A 111 18.45 -3.26 -16.04
C LEU A 111 18.91 -3.50 -17.48
N GLN A 112 18.52 -2.62 -18.41
CA GLN A 112 18.97 -2.67 -19.81
C GLN A 112 20.50 -2.55 -19.95
N SER A 113 21.14 -1.70 -19.11
CA SER A 113 22.62 -1.61 -19.09
C SER A 113 23.31 -2.91 -18.64
N LYS A 114 22.55 -3.84 -18.05
CA LYS A 114 22.98 -5.18 -17.65
C LYS A 114 22.50 -6.29 -18.59
N ASN A 115 22.10 -5.93 -19.82
CA ASN A 115 21.52 -6.82 -20.82
C ASN A 115 20.22 -7.52 -20.39
N ILE A 116 19.45 -6.88 -19.51
CA ILE A 116 18.12 -7.35 -19.08
C ILE A 116 17.09 -6.45 -19.76
N GLU A 117 16.53 -6.93 -20.86
CA GLU A 117 15.59 -6.18 -21.66
C GLU A 117 14.19 -6.19 -21.04
N ILE A 118 13.73 -5.02 -20.60
CA ILE A 118 12.39 -4.77 -20.04
C ILE A 118 11.66 -3.77 -20.92
N ASP A 119 10.42 -4.09 -21.27
CA ASP A 119 9.54 -3.21 -22.05
C ASP A 119 8.77 -2.26 -21.11
N LEU A 120 9.09 -0.96 -21.19
CA LEU A 120 8.41 0.07 -20.39
C LEU A 120 6.88 0.06 -20.62
N ASN A 121 6.43 -0.13 -21.87
CA ASN A 121 4.99 -0.11 -22.17
C ASN A 121 4.26 -1.27 -21.49
N LYS A 122 4.86 -2.47 -21.47
CA LYS A 122 4.31 -3.60 -20.75
C LYS A 122 4.28 -3.37 -19.25
N VAL A 123 5.33 -2.80 -18.66
CA VAL A 123 5.39 -2.46 -17.25
C VAL A 123 4.30 -1.44 -16.91
N THR A 124 4.16 -0.37 -17.69
CA THR A 124 3.17 0.70 -17.43
C THR A 124 1.73 0.25 -17.65
N SER A 125 1.46 -0.66 -18.59
CA SER A 125 0.11 -1.17 -18.84
C SER A 125 -0.46 -2.04 -17.70
N ARG A 126 0.38 -2.45 -16.74
CA ARG A 126 -0.02 -3.28 -15.59
C ARG A 126 -0.67 -2.47 -14.46
N ALA A 127 -0.42 -1.15 -14.41
CA ALA A 127 -1.00 -0.29 -13.39
C ALA A 127 -1.90 0.78 -14.02
N LYS A 128 -3.09 0.98 -13.46
CA LYS A 128 -3.98 2.10 -13.83
C LYS A 128 -3.62 3.41 -13.11
N GLY A 129 -2.73 3.36 -12.14
CA GLY A 129 -2.37 4.49 -11.29
C GLY A 129 -0.91 4.44 -10.84
N SER A 130 -0.66 4.16 -9.58
CA SER A 130 0.69 4.16 -9.01
C SER A 130 1.52 2.98 -9.50
N ILE A 131 2.52 3.29 -10.32
CA ILE A 131 3.49 2.31 -10.80
C ILE A 131 4.63 2.11 -9.77
N GLY A 132 5.10 0.87 -9.63
CA GLY A 132 6.18 0.51 -8.71
C GLY A 132 7.02 -0.65 -9.18
N ARG A 133 8.03 -1.02 -8.40
CA ARG A 133 8.91 -2.18 -8.64
C ARG A 133 8.18 -3.51 -8.81
N PRO A 134 7.03 -3.78 -8.16
CA PRO A 134 6.28 -5.01 -8.40
C PRO A 134 5.90 -5.22 -9.87
N HIS A 135 5.57 -4.16 -10.59
CA HIS A 135 5.23 -4.24 -12.02
C HIS A 135 6.44 -4.62 -12.89
N ILE A 136 7.66 -4.16 -12.52
CA ILE A 136 8.90 -4.61 -13.16
C ILE A 136 9.18 -6.07 -12.81
N ALA A 137 8.94 -6.46 -11.55
CA ALA A 137 9.11 -7.83 -11.10
C ALA A 137 8.24 -8.81 -11.90
N LEU A 138 6.98 -8.46 -12.14
CA LEU A 138 6.07 -9.27 -12.98
C LEU A 138 6.60 -9.41 -14.41
N GLU A 139 7.12 -8.34 -15.02
CA GLU A 139 7.71 -8.40 -16.37
C GLU A 139 8.97 -9.26 -16.39
N LEU A 140 9.83 -9.19 -15.35
CA LEU A 140 11.01 -10.06 -15.20
C LEU A 140 10.62 -11.53 -15.11
N VAL A 141 9.54 -11.86 -14.40
CA VAL A 141 9.02 -13.24 -14.31
C VAL A 141 8.47 -13.71 -15.65
N GLU A 142 7.66 -12.89 -16.33
CA GLU A 142 7.06 -13.23 -17.63
C GLU A 142 8.14 -13.48 -18.69
N LYS A 143 9.23 -12.72 -18.64
CA LYS A 143 10.38 -12.90 -19.54
C LYS A 143 11.34 -14.02 -19.13
N GLY A 144 11.10 -14.71 -18.03
CA GLY A 144 11.93 -15.82 -17.56
C GLY A 144 13.25 -15.40 -16.89
N PHE A 145 13.45 -14.10 -16.59
CA PHE A 145 14.62 -13.66 -15.83
C PHE A 145 14.53 -14.03 -14.35
N ALA A 146 13.30 -14.19 -13.83
CA ALA A 146 13.04 -14.59 -12.45
C ALA A 146 11.95 -15.68 -12.40
N ARG A 147 11.99 -16.51 -11.35
CA ARG A 147 11.02 -17.62 -11.15
C ARG A 147 9.69 -17.11 -10.60
N ASN A 148 9.72 -16.08 -9.77
CA ASN A 148 8.59 -15.43 -9.12
C ASN A 148 8.97 -14.01 -8.72
N VAL A 149 8.01 -13.26 -8.18
CA VAL A 149 8.20 -11.86 -7.77
C VAL A 149 9.30 -11.72 -6.72
N ASN A 150 9.36 -12.59 -5.70
CA ASN A 150 10.40 -12.53 -4.67
C ASN A 150 11.80 -12.73 -5.27
N ASP A 151 11.96 -13.74 -6.16
CA ASP A 151 13.22 -13.99 -6.86
C ASP A 151 13.63 -12.79 -7.74
N ALA A 152 12.66 -12.07 -8.32
CA ALA A 152 12.93 -10.84 -9.08
C ALA A 152 13.44 -9.71 -8.17
N PHE A 153 12.86 -9.54 -6.99
CA PHE A 153 13.33 -8.56 -6.00
C PHE A 153 14.74 -8.89 -5.52
N ASP A 154 15.00 -10.15 -5.16
CA ASP A 154 16.30 -10.58 -4.65
C ASP A 154 17.41 -10.40 -5.69
N LYS A 155 17.15 -10.70 -6.95
CA LYS A 155 18.15 -10.68 -8.00
C LYS A 155 18.36 -9.31 -8.67
N TYR A 156 17.30 -8.47 -8.73
CA TYR A 156 17.32 -7.30 -9.61
C TYR A 156 16.80 -6.01 -8.98
N LEU A 157 15.87 -6.07 -8.03
CA LEU A 157 15.07 -4.91 -7.61
C LEU A 157 15.26 -4.50 -6.14
N SER A 158 16.14 -5.19 -5.40
CA SER A 158 16.43 -4.81 -4.02
C SER A 158 17.12 -3.44 -3.95
N ASN A 159 16.94 -2.72 -2.84
CA ASN A 159 17.54 -1.40 -2.63
C ASN A 159 19.07 -1.42 -2.76
N ASN A 160 19.72 -2.52 -2.36
CA ASN A 160 21.18 -2.69 -2.48
C ASN A 160 21.62 -2.78 -3.95
N LEU A 161 20.85 -3.46 -4.79
CA LEU A 161 21.16 -3.66 -6.21
C LEU A 161 20.88 -2.41 -7.05
N LEU A 162 19.85 -1.66 -6.71
CA LEU A 162 19.47 -0.42 -7.40
C LEU A 162 20.32 0.78 -6.97
N GLY A 163 21.05 0.68 -5.86
CA GLY A 163 21.96 1.69 -5.39
C GLY A 163 21.28 3.03 -5.09
N LYS A 164 21.56 4.07 -5.92
CA LYS A 164 21.00 5.42 -5.76
C LYS A 164 19.62 5.59 -6.42
N ILE A 165 19.15 4.61 -7.18
CA ILE A 165 17.84 4.69 -7.84
C ILE A 165 16.79 4.31 -6.79
N LYS A 166 16.09 5.31 -6.26
CA LYS A 166 15.06 5.12 -5.26
C LYS A 166 13.70 5.53 -5.82
N GLU A 167 12.68 4.79 -5.41
CA GLU A 167 11.30 5.27 -5.59
C GLU A 167 11.07 6.51 -4.74
N PRO A 168 10.20 7.43 -5.19
CA PRO A 168 9.85 8.59 -4.39
C PRO A 168 9.20 8.13 -3.09
N ARG A 169 9.56 8.80 -2.02
CA ARG A 169 9.03 8.52 -0.68
C ARG A 169 8.84 9.85 0.01
N MET A 170 7.70 10.00 0.65
CA MET A 170 7.47 11.12 1.55
C MET A 170 7.94 10.79 2.96
N SER A 171 8.07 11.78 3.82
CA SER A 171 8.28 11.55 5.25
C SER A 171 7.00 11.05 5.92
N THR A 172 7.14 10.38 7.07
CA THR A 172 5.96 9.98 7.86
C THR A 172 5.16 11.18 8.34
N LEU A 173 5.81 12.31 8.61
CA LEU A 173 5.15 13.55 9.01
C LEU A 173 4.26 14.08 7.88
N GLU A 174 4.79 14.23 6.67
CA GLU A 174 4.01 14.69 5.51
C GLU A 174 2.80 13.80 5.23
N ALA A 175 2.97 12.47 5.31
CA ALA A 175 1.87 11.51 5.13
C ALA A 175 0.77 11.70 6.19
N ILE A 176 1.15 11.79 7.46
CA ILE A 176 0.21 11.99 8.57
C ILE A 176 -0.51 13.33 8.44
N GLU A 177 0.21 14.39 8.06
CA GLU A 177 -0.36 15.72 7.88
C GLU A 177 -1.38 15.77 6.75
N ILE A 178 -1.06 15.24 5.57
CA ILE A 178 -2.00 15.26 4.43
C ILE A 178 -3.22 14.39 4.70
N ILE A 179 -3.08 13.22 5.34
CA ILE A 179 -4.21 12.39 5.77
C ILE A 179 -5.14 13.18 6.68
N ARG A 180 -4.61 13.87 7.68
CA ARG A 180 -5.40 14.68 8.62
C ARG A 180 -6.04 15.91 7.97
N GLN A 181 -5.34 16.58 7.06
CA GLN A 181 -5.88 17.68 6.27
C GLN A 181 -7.03 17.24 5.35
N SER A 182 -7.05 15.96 4.98
CA SER A 182 -8.13 15.31 4.22
C SER A 182 -9.16 14.65 5.13
N ASN A 183 -9.32 15.11 6.37
CA ASN A 183 -10.24 14.57 7.38
C ASN A 183 -10.06 13.08 7.71
N GLY A 184 -8.98 12.47 7.24
CA GLY A 184 -8.68 11.04 7.38
C GLY A 184 -8.02 10.68 8.71
N LEU A 185 -7.96 9.39 8.96
CA LEU A 185 -7.38 8.77 10.15
C LEU A 185 -6.05 8.10 9.80
N PRO A 186 -4.88 8.63 10.24
CA PRO A 186 -3.58 8.04 9.94
C PRO A 186 -3.31 6.81 10.80
N ILE A 187 -3.07 5.67 10.15
CA ILE A 187 -2.81 4.35 10.74
C ILE A 187 -1.45 3.83 10.24
N TRP A 188 -0.60 3.34 11.14
CA TRP A 188 0.63 2.68 10.73
C TRP A 188 0.34 1.26 10.24
N ALA A 189 0.58 1.02 8.94
CA ALA A 189 0.36 -0.27 8.29
C ALA A 189 1.47 -1.28 8.64
N HIS A 190 1.10 -2.54 8.80
CA HIS A 190 1.97 -3.73 8.97
C HIS A 190 3.34 -3.46 9.63
N PRO A 191 3.41 -2.85 10.84
CA PRO A 191 4.69 -2.52 11.47
C PRO A 191 5.56 -3.75 11.65
N LYS A 192 6.84 -3.65 11.27
CA LYS A 192 7.81 -4.72 11.53
C LYS A 192 8.15 -4.74 13.02
N LEU A 193 8.22 -5.94 13.61
CA LEU A 193 8.76 -6.07 14.96
C LEU A 193 10.27 -5.84 14.93
N SER A 194 10.71 -4.81 15.63
CA SER A 194 12.12 -4.45 15.78
C SER A 194 12.33 -3.86 17.17
N ASN A 195 13.57 -3.78 17.60
CA ASN A 195 13.93 -3.13 18.88
C ASN A 195 13.46 -1.66 18.92
N ASP A 196 13.23 -1.05 17.75
CA ASP A 196 12.82 0.35 17.60
C ASP A 196 11.30 0.54 17.55
N LEU A 197 10.49 -0.52 17.63
CA LEU A 197 9.04 -0.44 17.49
C LEU A 197 8.42 0.58 18.44
N SER A 198 8.80 0.55 19.73
CA SER A 198 8.26 1.46 20.74
C SER A 198 8.70 2.91 20.50
N SER A 199 9.93 3.15 20.06
CA SER A 199 10.44 4.50 19.72
C SER A 199 9.76 5.05 18.47
N ASN A 200 9.57 4.22 17.45
CA ASN A 200 8.85 4.58 16.23
C ASN A 200 7.38 4.94 16.51
N ILE A 201 6.68 4.14 17.31
CA ILE A 201 5.31 4.46 17.72
C ILE A 201 5.24 5.79 18.48
N LYS A 202 6.16 6.05 19.41
CA LYS A 202 6.21 7.31 20.14
C LYS A 202 6.42 8.49 19.19
N LYS A 203 7.34 8.35 18.23
CA LYS A 203 7.61 9.36 17.20
C LYS A 203 6.38 9.63 16.35
N LEU A 204 5.79 8.58 15.74
CA LEU A 204 4.63 8.70 14.88
C LEU A 204 3.42 9.28 15.62
N LYS A 205 3.20 8.88 16.87
CA LYS A 205 2.16 9.47 17.71
C LYS A 205 2.35 10.95 17.92
N ASN A 206 3.56 11.42 18.16
CA ASN A 206 3.87 12.85 18.30
C ASN A 206 3.64 13.61 16.99
N GLN A 207 3.74 12.95 15.84
CA GLN A 207 3.38 13.49 14.52
C GLN A 207 1.87 13.51 14.26
N GLY A 208 1.07 12.82 15.09
CA GLY A 208 -0.39 12.78 14.98
C GLY A 208 -0.98 11.45 14.51
N LEU A 209 -0.19 10.36 14.50
CA LEU A 209 -0.71 9.00 14.27
C LEU A 209 -1.77 8.65 15.31
N ILE A 210 -2.86 8.05 14.88
CA ILE A 210 -3.98 7.68 15.77
C ILE A 210 -4.17 6.19 15.96
N GLY A 211 -3.63 5.35 15.05
CA GLY A 211 -3.81 3.90 15.14
C GLY A 211 -2.67 3.11 14.53
N VAL A 212 -2.72 1.79 14.74
CA VAL A 212 -1.75 0.82 14.23
C VAL A 212 -2.49 -0.40 13.72
N GLU A 213 -2.05 -0.95 12.60
CA GLU A 213 -2.54 -2.23 12.10
C GLU A 213 -1.96 -3.36 12.95
N ILE A 214 -2.86 -4.06 13.66
CA ILE A 214 -2.49 -5.13 14.58
C ILE A 214 -2.91 -6.52 14.11
N GLN A 215 -3.85 -6.58 13.16
CA GLN A 215 -4.36 -7.82 12.61
C GLN A 215 -4.07 -7.91 11.11
N SER A 216 -3.39 -8.97 10.73
CA SER A 216 -3.09 -9.32 9.35
C SER A 216 -2.88 -10.83 9.27
N PRO A 217 -3.22 -11.49 8.16
CA PRO A 217 -2.92 -12.92 7.95
C PRO A 217 -1.42 -13.27 8.12
N ARG A 218 -0.55 -12.27 7.97
CA ARG A 218 0.90 -12.41 8.15
C ARG A 218 1.35 -12.42 9.62
N TYR A 219 0.43 -12.19 10.59
CA TYR A 219 0.77 -12.04 12.00
C TYR A 219 0.37 -13.26 12.81
N GLY A 220 1.32 -13.85 13.50
CA GLY A 220 1.03 -14.82 14.55
C GLY A 220 0.50 -14.14 15.83
N LEU A 221 -0.17 -14.92 16.68
CA LEU A 221 -0.81 -14.44 17.93
C LEU A 221 0.14 -13.66 18.86
N ASN A 222 1.41 -14.05 18.95
CA ASN A 222 2.39 -13.35 19.78
C ASN A 222 2.61 -11.91 19.31
N ARG A 223 2.72 -11.71 17.99
CA ARG A 223 2.89 -10.39 17.40
C ARG A 223 1.67 -9.51 17.59
N GLN A 224 0.48 -10.06 17.41
CA GLN A 224 -0.77 -9.33 17.65
C GLN A 224 -0.84 -8.88 19.12
N SER A 225 -0.53 -9.77 20.08
CA SER A 225 -0.54 -9.48 21.50
C SER A 225 0.44 -8.36 21.86
N GLU A 226 1.64 -8.37 21.29
CA GLU A 226 2.64 -7.32 21.49
C GLU A 226 2.15 -5.97 20.97
N LEU A 227 1.63 -5.92 19.75
CA LEU A 227 1.09 -4.71 19.13
C LEU A 227 -0.10 -4.16 19.94
N ILE A 228 -1.01 -5.03 20.41
CA ILE A 228 -2.14 -4.65 21.27
C ILE A 228 -1.62 -3.98 22.56
N ASN A 229 -0.63 -4.57 23.23
CA ASN A 229 -0.07 -4.03 24.46
C ASN A 229 0.57 -2.65 24.24
N ILE A 230 1.28 -2.50 23.13
CA ILE A 230 1.88 -1.22 22.75
C ILE A 230 0.78 -0.19 22.44
N CYS A 231 -0.24 -0.54 21.68
CA CYS A 231 -1.36 0.37 21.39
C CYS A 231 -2.07 0.82 22.65
N LYS A 232 -2.34 -0.09 23.61
CA LYS A 232 -2.90 0.25 24.93
C LYS A 232 -2.01 1.25 25.67
N LYS A 233 -0.70 0.99 25.73
CA LYS A 233 0.28 1.86 26.40
C LYS A 233 0.28 3.28 25.83
N TYR A 234 0.16 3.41 24.50
CA TYR A 234 0.21 4.70 23.82
C TYR A 234 -1.18 5.27 23.51
N LYS A 235 -2.28 4.64 23.94
CA LYS A 235 -3.67 5.03 23.66
C LYS A 235 -3.91 5.23 22.16
N LEU A 236 -3.54 4.25 21.34
CA LEU A 236 -3.76 4.18 19.90
C LEU A 236 -4.93 3.27 19.58
N LEU A 237 -5.61 3.55 18.47
CA LEU A 237 -6.64 2.69 17.89
C LEU A 237 -6.02 1.43 17.26
N TYR A 238 -6.87 0.44 17.02
CA TYR A 238 -6.53 -0.80 16.34
C TYR A 238 -7.14 -0.79 14.93
N SER A 239 -6.36 -1.23 13.97
CA SER A 239 -6.82 -1.54 12.62
C SER A 239 -6.42 -2.97 12.26
N GLY A 240 -7.00 -3.49 11.18
CA GLY A 240 -6.63 -4.77 10.61
C GLY A 240 -7.02 -4.85 9.15
N GLY A 241 -6.25 -5.62 8.39
CA GLY A 241 -6.51 -5.87 6.99
C GLY A 241 -5.64 -7.00 6.47
N SER A 242 -5.99 -7.50 5.29
CA SER A 242 -5.26 -8.61 4.67
C SER A 242 -3.96 -8.17 4.00
N ASP A 243 -3.84 -6.90 3.64
CA ASP A 243 -2.81 -6.40 2.74
C ASP A 243 -2.82 -7.21 1.41
N PHE A 244 -4.04 -7.43 0.90
CA PHE A 244 -4.31 -8.28 -0.25
C PHE A 244 -3.87 -7.63 -1.55
N HIS A 245 -3.01 -8.33 -2.29
CA HIS A 245 -2.54 -7.93 -3.62
C HIS A 245 -2.95 -8.94 -4.71
N GLY A 246 -3.44 -10.13 -4.30
CA GLY A 246 -3.79 -11.22 -5.21
C GLY A 246 -2.63 -12.04 -5.76
N VAL A 247 -1.38 -11.69 -5.44
CA VAL A 247 -0.16 -12.36 -5.94
C VAL A 247 0.46 -13.35 -4.94
N HIS A 248 -0.05 -13.38 -3.72
CA HIS A 248 0.45 -14.25 -2.65
C HIS A 248 -0.55 -15.39 -2.39
N GLU A 249 -0.08 -16.63 -2.52
CA GLU A 249 -0.90 -17.80 -2.15
C GLU A 249 -1.25 -17.77 -0.66
N GLY A 250 -2.51 -18.10 -0.34
CA GLY A 250 -3.01 -18.20 1.04
C GLY A 250 -3.34 -16.87 1.73
N ILE A 251 -3.21 -15.74 1.05
CA ILE A 251 -3.73 -14.45 1.51
C ILE A 251 -5.00 -14.15 0.71
N GLU A 252 -6.12 -14.12 1.41
CA GLU A 252 -7.44 -13.81 0.88
C GLU A 252 -7.98 -12.56 1.58
N ILE A 253 -8.94 -11.91 0.94
CA ILE A 253 -9.72 -10.85 1.57
C ILE A 253 -10.51 -11.46 2.74
N SER A 254 -10.34 -10.92 3.94
CA SER A 254 -10.85 -11.52 5.18
C SER A 254 -11.39 -10.53 6.21
#